data_221468bcd05970815defbca0f89a76ed
#
_entry.id   221468bcd05970815defbca0f89a76ed
#
_cell.length_a   1.000
_cell.length_b   1.000
_cell.length_c   1.000
_cell.angle_alpha   90.00
_cell.angle_beta   90.00
_cell.angle_gamma   90.00
#
_symmetry.space_group_name_H-M   'P 1'
#
loop_
_entity.id
_entity.type
_entity.pdbx_description
1 polymer ?
#
loop_
_entity_poly.entity_id
_entity_poly.type
_entity_poly.pdbx_seq_one_letter_code
_entity_poly.pdbx_strand_id
1 'polypeptide(L)'
;GDALRLDWPRTDYIMGNPPFVGYSLQSKEQKAEMLEIFRDEEGKPCKAAGKIDYVAAWYWRACSVMSGTSTRAAFVSTNSIVQGEQVAPVWQPLMERQGLEIDFAWKTFVWDSEASEKAHVHVVIVGFHVRGNAAERTPKTLFEDGKAFPAAHINGYLMDGPDVFMKSRTKPLCAVPSMITGNRPAEGGHLIIEERDYETFAKREPGALPYIKKLIGSAEFINNKKRWCLWLVGVSPHILRSLPLVMQRVELCRQDRLHSPDAGRRALAATPALFRETNNPKTAVV
;
A
#
# COMPACT_ATOMS: atom_id res chain seq x y z
N GLY A 1 -14.12 24.23 9.21
CA GLY A 1 -12.73 24.70 9.31
C GLY A 1 -11.78 23.52 9.18
N ASP A 2 -10.59 23.77 8.70
CA ASP A 2 -9.55 22.76 8.55
C ASP A 2 -8.86 22.50 9.90
N ALA A 3 -9.08 21.33 10.48
CA ALA A 3 -8.58 21.00 11.82
C ALA A 3 -7.04 21.00 11.91
N LEU A 4 -6.33 20.77 10.81
CA LEU A 4 -4.86 20.79 10.80
C LEU A 4 -4.28 22.21 10.84
N ARG A 5 -5.07 23.23 10.46
CA ARG A 5 -4.66 24.64 10.40
C ARG A 5 -5.20 25.49 11.55
N LEU A 6 -6.24 25.02 12.20
CA LEU A 6 -6.81 25.71 13.36
C LEU A 6 -5.90 25.57 14.58
N ASP A 7 -5.93 26.58 15.46
CA ASP A 7 -5.32 26.46 16.76
C ASP A 7 -6.20 25.59 17.65
N TRP A 8 -5.62 24.52 18.17
CA TRP A 8 -6.31 23.65 19.10
C TRP A 8 -6.29 24.26 20.52
N PRO A 9 -7.41 24.18 21.26
CA PRO A 9 -7.46 24.70 22.61
C PRO A 9 -6.52 23.91 23.53
N ARG A 10 -6.05 24.54 24.60
CA ARG A 10 -5.37 23.81 25.68
C ARG A 10 -6.36 22.87 26.35
N THR A 11 -5.94 21.61 26.51
CA THR A 11 -6.76 20.55 27.07
C THR A 11 -5.87 19.48 27.71
N ASP A 12 -6.44 18.69 28.63
CA ASP A 12 -5.73 17.57 29.24
C ASP A 12 -5.70 16.34 28.30
N TYR A 13 -6.72 16.18 27.47
CA TYR A 13 -6.85 15.05 26.56
C TYR A 13 -7.29 15.47 25.18
N ILE A 14 -6.67 14.87 24.16
CA ILE A 14 -7.05 14.99 22.75
C ILE A 14 -7.49 13.63 22.26
N MET A 15 -8.77 13.47 21.95
CA MET A 15 -9.30 12.22 21.38
C MET A 15 -9.99 12.48 20.05
N GLY A 16 -9.80 11.58 19.10
CA GLY A 16 -10.41 11.77 17.79
C GLY A 16 -10.40 10.55 16.90
N ASN A 17 -11.23 10.66 15.87
CA ASN A 17 -11.26 9.76 14.72
C ASN A 17 -10.97 10.60 13.46
N PRO A 18 -9.68 10.84 13.16
CA PRO A 18 -9.29 11.64 11.99
C PRO A 18 -9.71 10.98 10.67
N PRO A 19 -9.82 11.73 9.57
CA PRO A 19 -10.24 11.18 8.28
C PRO A 19 -9.31 10.08 7.75
N PHE A 20 -9.89 8.95 7.34
CA PHE A 20 -9.17 7.81 6.76
C PHE A 20 -9.04 8.00 5.25
N VAL A 21 -8.04 8.75 4.81
CA VAL A 21 -7.77 8.97 3.39
C VAL A 21 -6.41 8.36 3.05
N GLY A 22 -6.44 7.23 2.35
CA GLY A 22 -5.22 6.57 1.86
C GLY A 22 -4.43 7.48 0.91
N TYR A 23 -3.11 7.40 0.92
CA TYR A 23 -2.24 8.31 0.17
C TYR A 23 -2.57 8.41 -1.34
N SER A 24 -3.06 7.33 -1.95
CA SER A 24 -3.46 7.30 -3.37
C SER A 24 -4.77 8.06 -3.65
N LEU A 25 -5.60 8.25 -2.63
CA LEU A 25 -6.91 8.90 -2.72
C LEU A 25 -6.89 10.37 -2.27
N GLN A 26 -5.77 10.84 -1.72
CA GLN A 26 -5.63 12.23 -1.30
C GLN A 26 -5.78 13.20 -2.45
N SER A 27 -6.49 14.30 -2.22
CA SER A 27 -6.58 15.44 -3.13
C SER A 27 -5.20 16.12 -3.28
N LYS A 28 -5.09 17.06 -4.22
CA LYS A 28 -3.88 17.85 -4.40
C LYS A 28 -3.58 18.71 -3.18
N GLU A 29 -4.63 19.27 -2.58
CA GLU A 29 -4.56 20.11 -1.38
C GLU A 29 -4.08 19.29 -0.19
N GLN A 30 -4.67 18.10 0.05
CA GLN A 30 -4.26 17.20 1.11
C GLN A 30 -2.78 16.74 0.97
N LYS A 31 -2.35 16.44 -0.25
CA LYS A 31 -0.94 16.13 -0.52
C LYS A 31 -0.01 17.31 -0.24
N ALA A 32 -0.42 18.52 -0.57
CA ALA A 32 0.35 19.72 -0.26
C ALA A 32 0.47 19.94 1.25
N GLU A 33 -0.61 19.74 2.00
CA GLU A 33 -0.61 19.78 3.47
C GLU A 33 0.32 18.73 4.10
N MET A 34 0.30 17.49 3.60
CA MET A 34 1.22 16.45 4.07
C MET A 34 2.68 16.85 3.88
N LEU A 35 3.03 17.44 2.73
CA LEU A 35 4.37 17.93 2.44
C LEU A 35 4.76 19.17 3.27
N GLU A 36 3.79 19.97 3.67
CA GLU A 36 4.00 21.11 4.56
C GLU A 36 4.23 20.68 6.01
N ILE A 37 3.50 19.69 6.49
CA ILE A 37 3.56 19.16 7.85
C ILE A 37 4.82 18.30 8.04
N PHE A 38 5.05 17.32 7.15
CA PHE A 38 6.18 16.39 7.27
C PHE A 38 7.42 16.96 6.59
N ARG A 39 8.20 17.72 7.36
CA ARG A 39 9.48 18.32 6.92
C ARG A 39 10.66 17.63 7.61
N ASP A 40 11.81 17.60 6.94
CA ASP A 40 13.07 17.15 7.52
C ASP A 40 13.68 18.23 8.43
N GLU A 41 14.89 17.98 8.95
CA GLU A 41 15.60 18.90 9.84
C GLU A 41 16.01 20.21 9.15
N GLU A 42 16.15 20.19 7.82
CA GLU A 42 16.47 21.37 7.00
C GLU A 42 15.19 22.11 6.55
N GLY A 43 14.02 21.68 7.00
CA GLY A 43 12.73 22.27 6.64
C GLY A 43 12.23 21.91 5.24
N LYS A 44 12.86 20.95 4.56
CA LYS A 44 12.42 20.45 3.25
C LYS A 44 11.33 19.40 3.41
N PRO A 45 10.36 19.28 2.48
CA PRO A 45 9.37 18.23 2.50
C PRO A 45 10.01 16.83 2.49
N CYS A 46 9.63 15.98 3.43
CA CYS A 46 10.06 14.58 3.44
C CYS A 46 9.53 13.88 2.19
N LYS A 47 10.39 13.31 1.37
CA LYS A 47 9.98 12.59 0.13
C LYS A 47 8.98 11.48 0.40
N ALA A 48 9.04 10.85 1.56
CA ALA A 48 8.12 9.80 1.98
C ALA A 48 6.71 10.31 2.32
N ALA A 49 6.54 11.61 2.65
CA ALA A 49 5.25 12.18 3.03
C ALA A 49 4.15 12.02 1.95
N GLY A 50 4.54 11.95 0.68
CA GLY A 50 3.60 11.69 -0.43
C GLY A 50 3.07 10.26 -0.51
N LYS A 51 3.51 9.35 0.36
CA LYS A 51 3.12 7.93 0.38
C LYS A 51 2.55 7.47 1.72
N ILE A 52 2.21 8.39 2.60
CA ILE A 52 1.62 8.08 3.90
C ILE A 52 0.17 8.56 3.96
N ASP A 53 -0.64 7.84 4.73
CA ASP A 53 -2.07 8.13 4.84
C ASP A 53 -2.30 9.44 5.59
N TYR A 54 -3.34 10.16 5.21
CA TYR A 54 -3.63 11.52 5.66
C TYR A 54 -3.80 11.62 7.19
N VAL A 55 -4.31 10.56 7.83
CA VAL A 55 -4.46 10.45 9.28
C VAL A 55 -3.16 10.75 10.05
N ALA A 56 -1.99 10.48 9.47
CA ALA A 56 -0.70 10.74 10.10
C ALA A 56 -0.45 12.23 10.43
N ALA A 57 -1.07 13.14 9.69
CA ALA A 57 -0.96 14.58 9.94
C ALA A 57 -1.52 14.98 11.32
N TRP A 58 -2.55 14.28 11.80
CA TRP A 58 -3.12 14.54 13.14
C TRP A 58 -2.17 14.16 14.26
N TYR A 59 -1.41 13.08 14.11
CA TYR A 59 -0.36 12.73 15.07
C TYR A 59 0.70 13.81 15.15
N TRP A 60 1.13 14.31 14.00
CA TRP A 60 2.11 15.41 13.96
C TRP A 60 1.57 16.67 14.61
N ARG A 61 0.35 17.08 14.26
CA ARG A 61 -0.31 18.26 14.83
C ARG A 61 -0.51 18.11 16.33
N ALA A 62 -0.96 16.95 16.80
CA ALA A 62 -1.11 16.67 18.23
C ALA A 62 0.24 16.80 18.95
N CYS A 63 1.31 16.19 18.46
CA CYS A 63 2.63 16.32 19.08
C CYS A 63 3.08 17.77 19.19
N SER A 64 2.86 18.59 18.14
CA SER A 64 3.21 20.01 18.15
C SER A 64 2.42 20.79 19.24
N VAL A 65 1.13 20.49 19.41
CA VAL A 65 0.26 21.13 20.42
C VAL A 65 0.60 20.66 21.83
N MET A 66 0.97 19.39 21.98
CA MET A 66 1.26 18.75 23.26
C MET A 66 2.67 19.07 23.79
N SER A 67 3.55 19.59 22.96
CA SER A 67 4.93 19.92 23.35
C SER A 67 4.97 20.84 24.57
N GLY A 68 5.70 20.44 25.62
CA GLY A 68 5.82 21.18 26.87
C GLY A 68 4.57 21.18 27.75
N THR A 69 3.58 20.31 27.48
CA THR A 69 2.34 20.18 28.26
C THR A 69 2.23 18.78 28.86
N SER A 70 1.28 18.55 29.76
CA SER A 70 0.91 17.22 30.28
C SER A 70 -0.22 16.55 29.48
N THR A 71 -0.63 17.14 28.36
CA THR A 71 -1.69 16.65 27.50
C THR A 71 -1.34 15.27 26.93
N ARG A 72 -2.36 14.41 26.84
CA ARG A 72 -2.27 13.08 26.18
C ARG A 72 -3.23 13.02 25.02
N ALA A 73 -2.89 12.22 24.01
CA ALA A 73 -3.74 12.06 22.86
C ALA A 73 -4.05 10.57 22.58
N ALA A 74 -5.21 10.32 21.97
CA ALA A 74 -5.55 9.01 21.45
C ALA A 74 -6.35 9.14 20.15
N PHE A 75 -5.90 8.44 19.09
CA PHE A 75 -6.56 8.46 17.80
C PHE A 75 -6.92 7.06 17.31
N VAL A 76 -8.11 6.98 16.69
CA VAL A 76 -8.45 5.86 15.82
C VAL A 76 -7.80 6.11 14.45
N SER A 77 -7.22 5.09 13.86
CA SER A 77 -6.50 5.22 12.59
C SER A 77 -6.63 3.93 11.76
N THR A 78 -6.45 4.05 10.45
CA THR A 78 -6.31 2.86 9.61
C THR A 78 -5.06 2.07 10.01
N ASN A 79 -5.12 0.75 9.98
CA ASN A 79 -4.00 -0.12 10.34
C ASN A 79 -2.79 0.02 9.39
N SER A 80 -2.96 0.65 8.23
CA SER A 80 -1.89 0.92 7.27
C SER A 80 -0.71 1.70 7.87
N ILE A 81 -0.97 2.61 8.83
CA ILE A 81 0.10 3.40 9.47
C ILE A 81 1.05 2.57 10.35
N VAL A 82 0.66 1.36 10.72
CA VAL A 82 1.47 0.43 11.54
C VAL A 82 1.97 -0.77 10.74
N GLN A 83 1.88 -0.72 9.42
CA GLN A 83 2.26 -1.81 8.52
C GLN A 83 3.07 -1.33 7.32
N GLY A 84 3.91 -2.23 6.78
CA GLY A 84 4.59 -2.05 5.51
C GLY A 84 5.45 -0.80 5.41
N GLU A 85 5.37 -0.12 4.27
CA GLU A 85 6.20 1.04 3.95
C GLU A 85 5.82 2.31 4.72
N GLN A 86 4.65 2.36 5.37
CA GLN A 86 4.19 3.55 6.08
C GLN A 86 4.83 3.71 7.47
N VAL A 87 5.23 2.63 8.12
CA VAL A 87 5.72 2.68 9.52
C VAL A 87 6.91 3.61 9.67
N ALA A 88 7.95 3.44 8.87
CA ALA A 88 9.16 4.27 8.98
C ALA A 88 8.89 5.77 8.73
N PRO A 89 8.23 6.19 7.63
CA PRO A 89 8.00 7.60 7.38
C PRO A 89 7.00 8.26 8.34
N VAL A 90 6.12 7.51 8.98
CA VAL A 90 5.18 8.03 9.98
C VAL A 90 5.84 8.11 11.36
N TRP A 91 6.27 6.96 11.88
CA TRP A 91 6.65 6.86 13.29
C TRP A 91 8.07 7.32 13.57
N GLN A 92 9.03 7.13 12.67
CA GLN A 92 10.39 7.57 12.92
C GLN A 92 10.47 9.08 13.21
N PRO A 93 9.95 9.99 12.38
CA PRO A 93 10.00 11.41 12.69
C PRO A 93 9.13 11.81 13.90
N LEU A 94 8.03 11.13 14.16
CA LEU A 94 7.21 11.39 15.35
C LEU A 94 7.95 11.00 16.64
N MET A 95 8.59 9.83 16.68
CA MET A 95 9.28 9.33 17.86
C MET A 95 10.64 10.00 18.08
N GLU A 96 11.45 10.13 17.03
CA GLU A 96 12.80 10.69 17.13
C GLU A 96 12.82 12.20 17.26
N ARG A 97 11.97 12.92 16.50
CA ARG A 97 12.00 14.40 16.45
C ARG A 97 10.94 15.07 17.32
N GLN A 98 9.70 14.55 17.29
CA GLN A 98 8.62 15.10 18.10
C GLN A 98 8.58 14.51 19.52
N GLY A 99 9.37 13.46 19.78
CA GLY A 99 9.41 12.82 21.08
C GLY A 99 8.14 12.04 21.43
N LEU A 100 7.36 11.62 20.44
CA LEU A 100 6.16 10.82 20.68
C LEU A 100 6.53 9.49 21.34
N GLU A 101 5.82 9.15 22.42
CA GLU A 101 5.83 7.83 23.05
C GLU A 101 4.43 7.26 23.12
N ILE A 102 4.29 5.99 22.72
CA ILE A 102 3.01 5.28 22.78
C ILE A 102 2.79 4.76 24.20
N ASP A 103 1.66 5.13 24.81
CA ASP A 103 1.24 4.69 26.13
C ASP A 103 0.43 3.40 26.07
N PHE A 104 -0.50 3.34 25.14
CA PHE A 104 -1.28 2.13 24.87
C PHE A 104 -1.66 2.03 23.40
N ALA A 105 -1.94 0.81 22.96
CA ALA A 105 -2.48 0.60 21.64
C ALA A 105 -3.45 -0.58 21.60
N TRP A 106 -4.56 -0.41 20.88
CA TRP A 106 -5.34 -1.52 20.35
C TRP A 106 -4.74 -1.93 19.03
N LYS A 107 -4.26 -3.17 18.95
CA LYS A 107 -3.81 -3.77 17.70
C LYS A 107 -4.97 -3.87 16.71
N THR A 108 -4.66 -4.20 15.48
CA THR A 108 -5.63 -4.23 14.37
C THR A 108 -6.90 -5.00 14.72
N PHE A 109 -8.04 -4.35 14.57
CA PHE A 109 -9.36 -4.97 14.65
C PHE A 109 -10.28 -4.42 13.56
N VAL A 110 -11.37 -5.13 13.29
CA VAL A 110 -12.36 -4.70 12.32
C VAL A 110 -13.28 -3.68 12.96
N TRP A 111 -13.35 -2.48 12.40
CA TRP A 111 -14.35 -1.48 12.77
C TRP A 111 -15.68 -1.86 12.13
N ASP A 112 -16.62 -2.31 12.93
CA ASP A 112 -17.98 -2.61 12.47
C ASP A 112 -18.83 -1.35 12.62
N SER A 113 -19.16 -0.74 11.51
CA SER A 113 -20.03 0.46 11.50
C SER A 113 -21.48 -0.02 11.42
N GLU A 114 -22.35 0.56 12.24
CA GLU A 114 -23.81 0.34 12.19
C GLU A 114 -24.47 0.94 10.93
N ALA A 115 -23.68 1.57 10.03
CA ALA A 115 -24.15 2.13 8.79
C ALA A 115 -24.60 1.03 7.81
N SER A 116 -25.61 1.32 6.99
CA SER A 116 -26.23 0.41 6.03
C SER A 116 -25.28 -0.15 4.97
N GLU A 117 -24.14 0.50 4.72
CA GLU A 117 -23.02 -0.03 3.92
C GLU A 117 -21.88 -0.42 4.85
N LYS A 118 -21.70 -1.71 5.08
CA LYS A 118 -20.64 -2.28 5.91
C LYS A 118 -19.28 -2.11 5.24
N ALA A 119 -18.63 -0.98 5.47
CA ALA A 119 -17.22 -0.84 5.18
C ALA A 119 -16.43 -1.53 6.31
N HIS A 120 -15.98 -2.75 6.08
CA HIS A 120 -15.05 -3.44 6.97
C HIS A 120 -13.67 -2.79 6.90
N VAL A 121 -13.45 -1.78 7.73
CA VAL A 121 -12.15 -1.09 7.81
C VAL A 121 -11.35 -1.67 8.97
N HIS A 122 -10.13 -2.08 8.68
CA HIS A 122 -9.19 -2.49 9.71
C HIS A 122 -8.56 -1.24 10.34
N VAL A 123 -8.73 -1.10 11.65
CA VAL A 123 -8.27 0.06 12.41
C VAL A 123 -7.38 -0.34 13.57
N VAL A 124 -6.68 0.65 14.09
CA VAL A 124 -5.92 0.62 15.34
C VAL A 124 -6.33 1.81 16.19
N ILE A 125 -6.18 1.72 17.51
CA ILE A 125 -6.26 2.86 18.41
C ILE A 125 -4.90 3.05 19.04
N VAL A 126 -4.36 4.25 18.98
CA VAL A 126 -3.05 4.58 19.55
C VAL A 126 -3.18 5.75 20.51
N GLY A 127 -2.89 5.49 21.78
CA GLY A 127 -2.77 6.52 22.81
C GLY A 127 -1.31 6.85 23.06
N PHE A 128 -0.98 8.13 23.16
CA PHE A 128 0.40 8.60 23.22
C PHE A 128 0.55 9.93 23.96
N HIS A 129 1.78 10.23 24.35
CA HIS A 129 2.20 11.52 24.89
C HIS A 129 3.50 11.98 24.20
N VAL A 130 4.00 13.17 24.56
CA VAL A 130 5.30 13.69 24.13
C VAL A 130 6.25 13.66 25.31
N ARG A 131 7.52 13.23 25.09
CA ARG A 131 8.56 13.18 26.13
C ARG A 131 8.75 14.52 26.83
N GLY A 132 9.20 14.45 28.09
CA GLY A 132 9.36 15.64 28.93
C GLY A 132 8.07 16.05 29.65
N ASN A 133 6.97 15.36 29.42
CA ASN A 133 5.70 15.57 30.10
C ASN A 133 5.69 14.79 31.45
N ALA A 134 4.94 15.26 32.45
CA ALA A 134 4.79 14.59 33.74
C ALA A 134 4.24 13.14 33.66
N ALA A 135 3.87 12.71 32.46
CA ALA A 135 3.28 11.42 32.14
C ALA A 135 4.27 10.26 31.94
N GLU A 136 5.58 10.49 32.03
CA GLU A 136 6.64 9.52 31.67
C GLU A 136 6.64 8.18 32.40
N ARG A 137 5.86 8.03 33.45
CA ARG A 137 5.79 6.81 34.28
C ARG A 137 4.52 5.99 34.08
N THR A 138 3.79 6.20 33.01
CA THR A 138 2.56 5.43 32.77
C THR A 138 2.91 4.01 32.30
N PRO A 139 2.35 2.97 32.93
CA PRO A 139 2.48 1.60 32.42
C PRO A 139 1.95 1.51 30.99
N LYS A 140 2.77 0.98 30.09
CA LYS A 140 2.36 0.80 28.68
C LYS A 140 1.55 -0.47 28.54
N THR A 141 0.51 -0.42 27.70
CA THR A 141 -0.43 -1.54 27.55
C THR A 141 -0.79 -1.77 26.08
N LEU A 142 -0.65 -3.00 25.63
CA LEU A 142 -1.15 -3.47 24.34
C LEU A 142 -2.45 -4.23 24.52
N PHE A 143 -3.43 -3.95 23.67
CA PHE A 143 -4.70 -4.66 23.62
C PHE A 143 -4.82 -5.45 22.33
N GLU A 144 -5.13 -6.74 22.44
CA GLU A 144 -5.29 -7.68 21.32
C GLU A 144 -6.35 -8.71 21.68
N ASP A 145 -7.33 -8.95 20.82
CA ASP A 145 -8.40 -9.93 21.01
C ASP A 145 -9.12 -9.79 22.38
N GLY A 146 -9.39 -8.56 22.80
CA GLY A 146 -10.06 -8.26 24.07
C GLY A 146 -9.22 -8.49 25.32
N LYS A 147 -7.93 -8.76 25.21
CA LYS A 147 -6.99 -8.94 26.32
C LYS A 147 -6.00 -7.79 26.39
N ALA A 148 -5.58 -7.47 27.61
CA ALA A 148 -4.57 -6.46 27.90
C ALA A 148 -3.22 -7.13 28.24
N PHE A 149 -2.15 -6.65 27.62
CA PHE A 149 -0.78 -7.12 27.83
C PHE A 149 0.09 -5.94 28.26
N PRO A 150 0.80 -6.03 29.40
CA PRO A 150 1.77 -5.02 29.76
C PRO A 150 2.92 -5.00 28.76
N ALA A 151 3.44 -3.82 28.46
CA ALA A 151 4.58 -3.63 27.58
C ALA A 151 5.61 -2.71 28.23
N ALA A 152 6.89 -3.00 28.01
CA ALA A 152 7.97 -2.13 28.45
C ALA A 152 8.12 -0.93 27.51
N HIS A 153 7.98 -1.16 26.21
CA HIS A 153 8.05 -0.14 25.17
C HIS A 153 7.17 -0.55 23.98
N ILE A 154 6.37 0.37 23.45
CA ILE A 154 5.53 0.11 22.28
C ILE A 154 6.11 0.84 21.08
N ASN A 155 6.57 0.09 20.09
CA ASN A 155 7.16 0.63 18.87
C ASN A 155 6.11 0.96 17.79
N GLY A 156 6.53 1.53 16.68
CA GLY A 156 5.65 1.94 15.57
C GLY A 156 4.90 0.81 14.85
N TYR A 157 5.23 -0.45 15.13
CA TYR A 157 4.49 -1.65 14.68
C TYR A 157 3.45 -2.12 15.69
N LEU A 158 3.25 -1.39 16.78
CA LEU A 158 2.43 -1.75 17.94
C LEU A 158 2.86 -3.10 18.54
N MET A 159 4.15 -3.25 18.73
CA MET A 159 4.76 -4.41 19.37
C MET A 159 5.57 -3.97 20.58
N ASP A 160 5.64 -4.83 21.61
CA ASP A 160 6.57 -4.62 22.73
C ASP A 160 8.00 -4.94 22.28
N GLY A 161 8.84 -3.93 22.23
CA GLY A 161 10.23 -4.04 21.80
C GLY A 161 10.80 -2.71 21.32
N PRO A 162 12.09 -2.67 20.97
CA PRO A 162 12.77 -1.44 20.57
C PRO A 162 12.18 -0.85 19.29
N ASP A 163 12.40 0.45 19.08
CA ASP A 163 12.04 1.10 17.83
C ASP A 163 12.90 0.59 16.68
N VAL A 164 12.23 0.02 15.68
CA VAL A 164 12.84 -0.46 14.44
C VAL A 164 12.08 0.13 13.26
N PHE A 165 12.80 0.76 12.34
CA PHE A 165 12.19 1.40 11.17
C PHE A 165 12.70 0.76 9.88
N MET A 166 11.89 -0.11 9.30
CA MET A 166 12.21 -0.76 8.03
C MET A 166 11.90 0.19 6.86
N LYS A 167 12.95 0.70 6.24
CA LYS A 167 12.83 1.57 5.07
C LYS A 167 12.81 0.75 3.78
N SER A 168 12.00 1.20 2.80
CA SER A 168 12.03 0.64 1.45
C SER A 168 13.42 0.78 0.84
N ARG A 169 13.94 -0.29 0.25
CA ARG A 169 15.29 -0.36 -0.34
C ARG A 169 15.24 -1.01 -1.71
N THR A 170 16.12 -0.57 -2.58
CA THR A 170 16.32 -1.17 -3.90
C THR A 170 17.28 -2.35 -3.89
N LYS A 171 18.07 -2.50 -2.80
CA LYS A 171 19.03 -3.60 -2.61
C LYS A 171 18.76 -4.27 -1.26
N PRO A 172 18.83 -5.60 -1.18
CA PRO A 172 18.70 -6.33 0.07
C PRO A 172 19.83 -5.98 1.05
N LEU A 173 19.56 -6.12 2.36
CA LEU A 173 20.56 -5.95 3.41
C LEU A 173 21.52 -7.15 3.51
N CYS A 174 21.07 -8.33 3.11
CA CYS A 174 21.79 -9.58 3.19
C CYS A 174 22.13 -10.09 1.78
N ALA A 175 23.07 -11.00 1.67
CA ALA A 175 23.36 -11.73 0.44
C ALA A 175 22.25 -12.77 0.18
N VAL A 176 21.20 -12.33 -0.47
CA VAL A 176 20.04 -13.15 -0.87
C VAL A 176 19.77 -13.00 -2.38
N PRO A 177 19.14 -13.98 -3.02
CA PRO A 177 18.73 -13.86 -4.41
C PRO A 177 17.90 -12.61 -4.65
N SER A 178 18.10 -11.95 -5.80
CA SER A 178 17.33 -10.76 -6.17
C SER A 178 15.86 -11.11 -6.36
N MET A 179 14.98 -10.33 -5.74
CA MET A 179 13.55 -10.41 -5.98
C MET A 179 13.19 -9.51 -7.16
N ILE A 180 12.53 -10.06 -8.16
CA ILE A 180 12.09 -9.34 -9.36
C ILE A 180 10.58 -9.40 -9.48
N THR A 181 10.00 -8.39 -10.15
CA THR A 181 8.59 -8.42 -10.52
C THR A 181 8.33 -9.56 -11.48
N GLY A 182 7.32 -10.36 -11.23
CA GLY A 182 6.85 -11.40 -12.15
C GLY A 182 6.27 -10.83 -13.44
N ASN A 183 5.58 -11.67 -14.21
CA ASN A 183 4.94 -11.27 -15.46
C ASN A 183 3.78 -10.29 -15.19
N ARG A 184 3.79 -9.14 -15.86
CA ARG A 184 2.71 -8.15 -15.79
C ARG A 184 2.11 -7.93 -17.17
N PRO A 185 0.82 -8.23 -17.36
CA PRO A 185 0.18 -8.09 -18.67
C PRO A 185 0.16 -6.65 -19.18
N ALA A 186 -0.47 -5.71 -18.44
CA ALA A 186 -0.69 -4.31 -18.83
C ALA A 186 -1.19 -4.18 -20.29
N GLU A 187 -2.25 -4.94 -20.64
CA GLU A 187 -2.68 -5.18 -22.01
C GLU A 187 -4.22 -5.08 -22.21
N GLY A 188 -4.95 -4.57 -21.20
CA GLY A 188 -6.40 -4.35 -21.26
C GLY A 188 -7.27 -5.61 -21.24
N GLY A 189 -6.72 -6.77 -20.88
CA GLY A 189 -7.43 -8.06 -20.89
C GLY A 189 -7.43 -8.77 -22.25
N HIS A 190 -6.80 -8.17 -23.26
CA HIS A 190 -6.86 -8.73 -24.63
C HIS A 190 -6.02 -9.98 -24.84
N LEU A 191 -4.92 -10.14 -24.11
CA LEU A 191 -4.08 -11.34 -24.15
C LEU A 191 -4.44 -12.37 -23.06
N ILE A 192 -5.43 -12.07 -22.23
CA ILE A 192 -5.95 -12.99 -21.21
C ILE A 192 -7.16 -13.75 -21.78
N ILE A 193 -7.26 -15.04 -21.44
CA ILE A 193 -8.37 -15.91 -21.84
C ILE A 193 -9.02 -16.38 -20.55
N GLU A 194 -10.26 -15.98 -20.34
CA GLU A 194 -11.07 -16.39 -19.19
C GLU A 194 -11.53 -17.85 -19.33
N GLU A 195 -11.84 -18.52 -18.23
CA GLU A 195 -12.25 -19.94 -18.22
C GLU A 195 -13.41 -20.23 -19.18
N ARG A 196 -14.41 -19.37 -19.21
CA ARG A 196 -15.59 -19.51 -20.07
C ARG A 196 -15.26 -19.42 -21.58
N ASP A 197 -14.18 -18.76 -21.95
CA ASP A 197 -13.81 -18.50 -23.35
C ASP A 197 -12.75 -19.48 -23.87
N TYR A 198 -12.09 -20.21 -22.98
CA TYR A 198 -10.94 -21.05 -23.31
C TYR A 198 -11.25 -22.13 -24.36
N GLU A 199 -12.29 -22.94 -24.12
CA GLU A 199 -12.62 -24.02 -25.04
C GLU A 199 -13.05 -23.52 -26.41
N THR A 200 -13.82 -22.43 -26.44
CA THR A 200 -14.29 -21.84 -27.70
C THR A 200 -13.12 -21.28 -28.49
N PHE A 201 -12.20 -20.58 -27.82
CA PHE A 201 -11.01 -20.04 -28.47
C PHE A 201 -10.08 -21.16 -28.98
N ALA A 202 -9.83 -22.19 -28.18
CA ALA A 202 -8.99 -23.31 -28.53
C ALA A 202 -9.53 -24.11 -29.74
N LYS A 203 -10.85 -24.27 -29.81
CA LYS A 203 -11.51 -24.94 -30.96
C LYS A 203 -11.44 -24.09 -32.24
N ARG A 204 -11.58 -22.77 -32.11
CA ARG A 204 -11.60 -21.87 -33.25
C ARG A 204 -10.21 -21.59 -33.84
N GLU A 205 -9.16 -21.66 -33.00
CA GLU A 205 -7.78 -21.42 -33.41
C GLU A 205 -6.83 -22.46 -32.78
N PRO A 206 -6.90 -23.71 -33.22
CA PRO A 206 -6.09 -24.80 -32.63
C PRO A 206 -4.58 -24.57 -32.78
N GLY A 207 -4.14 -23.81 -33.78
CA GLY A 207 -2.75 -23.40 -33.94
C GLY A 207 -2.20 -22.51 -32.82
N ALA A 208 -3.08 -21.89 -32.01
CA ALA A 208 -2.70 -21.07 -30.90
C ALA A 208 -2.37 -21.89 -29.63
N LEU A 209 -2.78 -23.17 -29.54
CA LEU A 209 -2.63 -23.99 -28.33
C LEU A 209 -1.20 -24.02 -27.74
N PRO A 210 -0.11 -24.11 -28.54
CA PRO A 210 1.25 -24.07 -27.99
C PRO A 210 1.58 -22.79 -27.24
N TYR A 211 0.90 -21.70 -27.56
CA TYR A 211 1.11 -20.36 -27.03
C TYR A 211 0.16 -19.99 -25.89
N ILE A 212 -0.83 -20.82 -25.61
CA ILE A 212 -1.73 -20.65 -24.46
C ILE A 212 -1.04 -21.21 -23.22
N LYS A 213 -0.84 -20.37 -22.21
CA LYS A 213 -0.24 -20.75 -20.93
C LYS A 213 -1.21 -20.45 -19.79
N LYS A 214 -1.16 -21.29 -18.75
CA LYS A 214 -1.93 -21.04 -17.53
C LYS A 214 -1.41 -19.75 -16.86
N LEU A 215 -2.32 -18.83 -16.55
CA LEU A 215 -2.01 -17.62 -15.81
C LEU A 215 -2.29 -17.89 -14.33
N ILE A 216 -1.29 -17.69 -13.48
CA ILE A 216 -1.39 -17.87 -12.04
C ILE A 216 -0.96 -16.58 -11.37
N GLY A 217 -1.89 -15.92 -10.71
CA GLY A 217 -1.66 -14.81 -9.82
C GLY A 217 -2.29 -15.10 -8.46
N SER A 218 -2.28 -14.14 -7.54
CA SER A 218 -2.85 -14.32 -6.20
C SER A 218 -4.32 -14.73 -6.22
N ALA A 219 -5.12 -14.11 -7.09
CA ALA A 219 -6.55 -14.44 -7.20
C ALA A 219 -6.79 -15.87 -7.69
N GLU A 220 -5.99 -16.35 -8.63
CA GLU A 220 -6.06 -17.71 -9.14
C GLU A 220 -5.60 -18.72 -8.08
N PHE A 221 -4.53 -18.41 -7.37
CA PHE A 221 -3.98 -19.26 -6.32
C PHE A 221 -4.93 -19.38 -5.11
N ILE A 222 -5.38 -18.23 -4.58
CA ILE A 222 -6.19 -18.17 -3.35
C ILE A 222 -7.61 -18.71 -3.61
N ASN A 223 -8.23 -18.35 -4.75
CA ASN A 223 -9.62 -18.66 -5.04
C ASN A 223 -9.80 -19.81 -6.03
N ASN A 224 -8.72 -20.54 -6.37
CA ASN A 224 -8.72 -21.64 -7.34
C ASN A 224 -9.37 -21.27 -8.69
N LYS A 225 -9.21 -20.00 -9.11
CA LYS A 225 -9.71 -19.54 -10.42
C LYS A 225 -8.81 -20.06 -11.54
N LYS A 226 -9.40 -20.28 -12.70
CA LYS A 226 -8.66 -20.71 -13.87
C LYS A 226 -8.69 -19.61 -14.91
N ARG A 227 -7.50 -19.15 -15.31
CA ARG A 227 -7.31 -18.24 -16.43
C ARG A 227 -6.08 -18.67 -17.24
N TRP A 228 -6.07 -18.28 -18.50
CA TRP A 228 -4.96 -18.51 -19.39
C TRP A 228 -4.53 -17.19 -20.03
N CYS A 229 -3.38 -17.21 -20.64
CA CYS A 229 -2.89 -16.09 -21.43
C CYS A 229 -2.24 -16.56 -22.73
N LEU A 230 -2.23 -15.69 -23.70
CA LEU A 230 -1.42 -15.82 -24.90
C LEU A 230 0.01 -15.39 -24.56
N TRP A 231 0.91 -16.36 -24.43
CA TRP A 231 2.32 -16.13 -24.17
C TRP A 231 3.09 -16.16 -25.49
N LEU A 232 3.27 -14.98 -26.08
CA LEU A 232 3.79 -14.81 -27.42
C LEU A 232 5.27 -14.42 -27.48
N VAL A 233 5.98 -14.54 -26.35
CA VAL A 233 7.41 -14.25 -26.27
C VAL A 233 8.19 -15.22 -27.18
N GLY A 234 8.99 -14.68 -28.10
CA GLY A 234 9.81 -15.47 -29.03
C GLY A 234 9.06 -16.07 -30.19
N VAL A 235 7.76 -15.82 -30.34
CA VAL A 235 6.97 -16.30 -31.50
C VAL A 235 7.31 -15.45 -32.72
N SER A 236 7.63 -16.12 -33.83
CA SER A 236 7.99 -15.42 -35.07
C SER A 236 6.80 -14.66 -35.66
N PRO A 237 7.03 -13.50 -36.32
CA PRO A 237 5.96 -12.76 -36.98
C PRO A 237 5.21 -13.56 -38.07
N HIS A 238 5.87 -14.52 -38.69
CA HIS A 238 5.24 -15.40 -39.66
C HIS A 238 4.17 -16.29 -39.00
N ILE A 239 4.48 -16.90 -37.85
CA ILE A 239 3.55 -17.72 -37.09
C ILE A 239 2.39 -16.86 -36.56
N LEU A 240 2.68 -15.68 -36.02
CA LEU A 240 1.60 -14.79 -35.55
C LEU A 240 0.61 -14.45 -36.67
N ARG A 241 1.09 -14.14 -37.85
CA ARG A 241 0.23 -13.85 -39.02
C ARG A 241 -0.63 -15.03 -39.47
N SER A 242 -0.25 -16.26 -39.18
CA SER A 242 -1.07 -17.45 -39.45
C SER A 242 -2.17 -17.71 -38.41
N LEU A 243 -2.25 -16.91 -37.37
CA LEU A 243 -3.19 -17.03 -36.24
C LEU A 243 -4.12 -15.81 -36.19
N PRO A 244 -5.18 -15.76 -36.99
CA PRO A 244 -6.02 -14.56 -37.15
C PRO A 244 -6.70 -14.09 -35.85
N LEU A 245 -7.20 -15.00 -35.01
CA LEU A 245 -7.83 -14.60 -33.75
C LEU A 245 -6.79 -14.09 -32.74
N VAL A 246 -5.58 -14.66 -32.72
CA VAL A 246 -4.47 -14.14 -31.92
C VAL A 246 -4.09 -12.73 -32.41
N MET A 247 -3.95 -12.54 -33.72
CA MET A 247 -3.64 -11.22 -34.28
C MET A 247 -4.70 -10.18 -34.01
N GLN A 248 -5.98 -10.55 -34.05
CA GLN A 248 -7.06 -9.66 -33.65
C GLN A 248 -6.90 -9.19 -32.21
N ARG A 249 -6.58 -10.08 -31.28
CA ARG A 249 -6.34 -9.76 -29.85
C ARG A 249 -5.10 -8.88 -29.68
N VAL A 250 -4.03 -9.15 -30.41
CA VAL A 250 -2.81 -8.34 -30.42
C VAL A 250 -3.11 -6.91 -30.90
N GLU A 251 -3.92 -6.76 -31.94
CA GLU A 251 -4.30 -5.43 -32.44
C GLU A 251 -5.18 -4.68 -31.42
N LEU A 252 -6.13 -5.35 -30.77
CA LEU A 252 -6.93 -4.75 -29.69
C LEU A 252 -6.04 -4.30 -28.52
N CYS A 253 -5.04 -5.09 -28.16
CA CYS A 253 -4.03 -4.73 -27.17
C CYS A 253 -3.24 -3.46 -27.58
N ARG A 254 -2.85 -3.37 -28.85
CA ARG A 254 -2.17 -2.20 -29.40
C ARG A 254 -3.02 -0.95 -29.29
N GLN A 255 -4.29 -1.04 -29.66
CA GLN A 255 -5.24 0.09 -29.59
C GLN A 255 -5.48 0.53 -28.16
N ASP A 256 -5.71 -0.40 -27.24
CA ASP A 256 -5.87 -0.09 -25.80
C ASP A 256 -4.65 0.65 -25.24
N ARG A 257 -3.45 0.20 -25.58
CA ARG A 257 -2.21 0.86 -25.16
C ARG A 257 -2.06 2.27 -25.74
N LEU A 258 -2.37 2.46 -27.02
CA LEU A 258 -2.30 3.78 -27.66
C LEU A 258 -3.22 4.81 -27.02
N HIS A 259 -4.41 4.40 -26.58
CA HIS A 259 -5.41 5.29 -25.94
C HIS A 259 -5.19 5.47 -24.44
N SER A 260 -4.16 4.86 -23.86
CA SER A 260 -3.88 5.00 -22.41
C SER A 260 -3.44 6.43 -22.05
N PRO A 261 -3.91 7.00 -20.92
CA PRO A 261 -3.39 8.25 -20.39
C PRO A 261 -1.94 8.14 -19.91
N ASP A 262 -1.46 6.93 -19.58
CA ASP A 262 -0.08 6.65 -19.13
C ASP A 262 0.89 6.58 -20.31
N ALA A 263 1.91 7.44 -20.30
CA ALA A 263 2.91 7.50 -21.38
C ALA A 263 3.73 6.21 -21.47
N GLY A 264 4.06 5.58 -20.34
CA GLY A 264 4.80 4.31 -20.31
C GLY A 264 3.98 3.18 -20.93
N ARG A 265 2.65 3.16 -20.68
CA ARG A 265 1.76 2.18 -21.30
C ARG A 265 1.60 2.45 -22.80
N ARG A 266 1.51 3.71 -23.25
CA ARG A 266 1.48 4.03 -24.68
C ARG A 266 2.73 3.52 -25.42
N ALA A 267 3.91 3.64 -24.83
CA ALA A 267 5.15 3.15 -25.43
C ALA A 267 5.12 1.63 -25.68
N LEU A 268 4.39 0.84 -24.89
CA LEU A 268 4.23 -0.60 -25.09
C LEU A 268 3.37 -0.96 -26.30
N ALA A 269 2.72 -0.01 -26.94
CA ALA A 269 2.00 -0.25 -28.21
C ALA A 269 2.94 -0.67 -29.35
N ALA A 270 4.24 -0.43 -29.25
CA ALA A 270 5.25 -0.92 -30.17
C ALA A 270 5.46 -2.44 -30.07
N THR A 271 5.12 -3.06 -28.95
CA THR A 271 5.26 -4.49 -28.70
C THR A 271 3.95 -5.12 -28.21
N PRO A 272 2.85 -5.03 -28.98
CA PRO A 272 1.51 -5.36 -28.49
C PRO A 272 1.30 -6.85 -28.22
N ALA A 273 2.12 -7.72 -28.78
CA ALA A 273 2.09 -9.16 -28.53
C ALA A 273 2.74 -9.58 -27.20
N LEU A 274 3.42 -8.66 -26.51
CA LEU A 274 4.16 -8.96 -25.29
C LEU A 274 3.48 -8.36 -24.06
N PHE A 275 3.62 -9.03 -22.93
CA PHE A 275 3.35 -8.43 -21.63
C PHE A 275 4.33 -7.29 -21.36
N ARG A 276 3.98 -6.41 -20.45
CA ARG A 276 4.88 -5.33 -20.00
C ARG A 276 6.16 -5.89 -19.41
N GLU A 277 6.05 -6.82 -18.47
CA GLU A 277 7.17 -7.59 -17.94
C GLU A 277 6.98 -9.07 -18.29
N THR A 278 8.08 -9.67 -18.78
CA THR A 278 8.11 -11.07 -19.27
C THR A 278 9.11 -11.91 -18.45
N ASN A 279 9.11 -11.72 -17.14
CA ASN A 279 10.05 -12.36 -16.22
C ASN A 279 9.50 -13.70 -15.74
N ASN A 280 9.61 -14.75 -16.55
CA ASN A 280 9.25 -16.09 -16.09
C ASN A 280 10.27 -16.59 -15.08
N PRO A 281 9.86 -16.92 -13.85
CA PRO A 281 10.76 -17.48 -12.85
C PRO A 281 11.22 -18.88 -13.30
N LYS A 282 12.48 -19.19 -13.05
CA LYS A 282 13.06 -20.54 -13.26
C LYS A 282 13.04 -21.37 -11.97
N THR A 283 12.65 -20.78 -10.86
CA THR A 283 12.62 -21.35 -9.51
C THR A 283 11.28 -21.06 -8.85
N ALA A 284 11.14 -21.41 -7.58
CA ALA A 284 9.95 -21.13 -6.80
C ALA A 284 9.60 -19.63 -6.77
N VAL A 285 8.31 -19.32 -6.70
CA VAL A 285 7.75 -17.97 -6.58
C VAL A 285 7.13 -17.80 -5.19
N VAL A 286 7.14 -16.56 -4.71
CA VAL A 286 6.52 -16.16 -3.44
C VAL A 286 5.25 -15.38 -3.73
#